data_ee0dec3bdd2c6fb2cc38d300274c0099
#
_entry.id   ee0dec3bdd2c6fb2cc38d300274c0099
#
_cell.length_a   1.000
_cell.length_b   1.000
_cell.length_c   1.000
_cell.angle_alpha   90.00
_cell.angle_beta   90.00
_cell.angle_gamma   90.00
#
_symmetry.space_group_name_H-M   'P 1'
#
loop_
_entity.id
_entity.type
_entity.pdbx_description
1 polymer ?
#
loop_
_entity_poly.entity_id
_entity_poly.type
_entity_poly.pdbx_seq_one_letter_code
_entity_poly.pdbx_strand_id
1 'polypeptide(L)'
;MEIPLLPNETPGMYKELLKEGSRYPGFESFLAARFAAWLVYRMAGIQNPIEDLDLVELHDAFTISDLQTYGDIGLRPYGQEQDYIESGDAFYINPHTGKPGKCPSNLSGGLIGTMHAVGATGIFQAAECLWQLQQKYDQFHGDSKIWKKWAKQKPADWQSLQIPETSKQALWVSHAGVGSHVTVGILRKSW
;
A
#
# COMPACT_ATOMS: atom_id res chain seq x y z
N MET A 1 -14.90 -16.40 -14.93
CA MET A 1 -14.70 -14.95 -14.70
C MET A 1 -13.27 -14.68 -15.11
N GLU A 2 -13.05 -13.69 -15.99
CA GLU A 2 -11.69 -13.32 -16.38
C GLU A 2 -11.03 -12.50 -15.27
N ILE A 3 -9.72 -12.70 -15.09
CA ILE A 3 -8.93 -11.89 -14.15
C ILE A 3 -8.82 -10.49 -14.75
N PRO A 4 -9.21 -9.41 -14.01
CA PRO A 4 -9.13 -8.07 -14.54
C PRO A 4 -7.67 -7.64 -14.73
N LEU A 5 -7.39 -6.98 -15.84
CA LEU A 5 -6.12 -6.31 -16.09
C LEU A 5 -6.11 -4.97 -15.34
N LEU A 6 -5.05 -4.72 -14.61
CA LEU A 6 -4.78 -3.42 -14.02
C LEU A 6 -4.21 -2.47 -15.08
N PRO A 7 -4.24 -1.14 -14.86
CA PRO A 7 -3.89 -0.17 -15.90
C PRO A 7 -2.50 -0.32 -16.51
N ASN A 8 -1.52 -0.83 -15.74
CA ASN A 8 -0.14 -1.05 -16.18
C ASN A 8 0.14 -2.43 -16.75
N GLU A 9 -0.89 -3.23 -17.01
CA GLU A 9 -0.77 -4.60 -17.49
C GLU A 9 -1.29 -4.76 -18.91
N THR A 10 -0.69 -5.69 -19.65
CA THR A 10 -1.07 -5.99 -21.03
C THR A 10 -1.81 -7.33 -21.14
N PRO A 11 -2.74 -7.48 -22.10
CA PRO A 11 -3.38 -8.75 -22.34
C PRO A 11 -2.35 -9.86 -22.58
N GLY A 12 -2.48 -10.97 -21.88
CA GLY A 12 -1.62 -12.13 -22.04
C GLY A 12 -0.52 -12.27 -20.99
N MET A 13 -0.26 -11.26 -20.13
CA MET A 13 0.72 -11.36 -19.04
C MET A 13 0.49 -12.58 -18.12
N TYR A 14 -0.75 -12.99 -17.96
CA TYR A 14 -1.10 -14.12 -17.08
C TYR A 14 -1.10 -15.47 -17.75
N LYS A 15 -0.92 -15.57 -19.07
CA LYS A 15 -0.99 -16.87 -19.76
C LYS A 15 0.08 -17.84 -19.30
N GLU A 16 1.24 -17.32 -18.95
CA GLU A 16 2.35 -18.13 -18.42
C GLU A 16 2.21 -18.47 -16.95
N LEU A 17 1.51 -17.60 -16.18
CA LEU A 17 1.30 -17.76 -14.75
C LEU A 17 0.10 -18.65 -14.43
N LEU A 18 -0.91 -18.66 -15.30
CA LEU A 18 -2.05 -19.55 -15.18
C LEU A 18 -1.69 -20.90 -15.77
N LYS A 19 -1.51 -21.91 -14.96
CA LYS A 19 -1.43 -23.30 -15.43
C LYS A 19 -2.64 -23.60 -16.28
N GLU A 20 -2.44 -24.39 -17.35
CA GLU A 20 -3.50 -24.78 -18.27
C GLU A 20 -4.73 -25.29 -17.51
N GLY A 21 -5.89 -24.69 -17.76
CA GLY A 21 -7.15 -25.00 -17.06
C GLY A 21 -7.38 -24.30 -15.71
N SER A 22 -6.39 -23.60 -15.15
CA SER A 22 -6.57 -22.80 -13.95
C SER A 22 -7.13 -21.41 -14.29
N ARG A 23 -8.08 -20.93 -13.47
CA ARG A 23 -8.65 -19.58 -13.55
C ARG A 23 -8.19 -18.68 -12.40
N TYR A 24 -7.30 -19.19 -11.58
CA TYR A 24 -6.82 -18.51 -10.37
C TYR A 24 -5.31 -18.72 -10.27
N PRO A 25 -4.53 -17.68 -10.01
CA PRO A 25 -3.07 -17.76 -9.92
C PRO A 25 -2.59 -18.60 -8.72
N GLY A 26 -3.48 -19.06 -7.84
CA GLY A 26 -3.13 -19.88 -6.69
C GLY A 26 -2.85 -19.04 -5.47
N PHE A 27 -1.82 -19.43 -4.70
CA PHE A 27 -1.41 -18.71 -3.48
C PHE A 27 -0.57 -17.47 -3.75
N GLU A 28 -0.24 -17.18 -5.01
CA GLU A 28 0.58 -16.05 -5.38
C GLU A 28 -0.20 -14.72 -5.41
N SER A 29 -1.53 -14.74 -5.31
CA SER A 29 -2.37 -13.55 -5.44
C SER A 29 -3.62 -13.59 -4.58
N PHE A 30 -3.99 -12.43 -4.04
CA PHE A 30 -5.31 -12.19 -3.45
C PHE A 30 -6.25 -11.63 -4.52
N LEU A 31 -6.90 -12.49 -5.28
CA LEU A 31 -7.76 -12.09 -6.39
C LEU A 31 -8.82 -11.04 -5.99
N ALA A 32 -9.31 -11.10 -4.75
CA ALA A 32 -10.24 -10.10 -4.23
C ALA A 32 -9.60 -8.69 -4.13
N ALA A 33 -8.31 -8.60 -3.76
CA ALA A 33 -7.57 -7.34 -3.75
C ALA A 33 -7.46 -6.77 -5.15
N ARG A 34 -7.15 -7.63 -6.11
CA ARG A 34 -7.02 -7.25 -7.51
C ARG A 34 -8.33 -6.71 -8.11
N PHE A 35 -9.46 -7.39 -7.86
CA PHE A 35 -10.76 -6.90 -8.29
C PHE A 35 -11.13 -5.56 -7.64
N ALA A 36 -10.87 -5.41 -6.34
CA ALA A 36 -11.13 -4.18 -5.63
C ALA A 36 -10.25 -3.02 -6.13
N ALA A 37 -8.97 -3.26 -6.38
CA ALA A 37 -8.05 -2.29 -6.97
C ALA A 37 -8.49 -1.89 -8.39
N TRP A 38 -8.81 -2.83 -9.25
CA TRP A 38 -9.33 -2.56 -10.59
C TRP A 38 -10.56 -1.67 -10.56
N LEU A 39 -11.51 -1.93 -9.65
CA LEU A 39 -12.72 -1.12 -9.53
C LEU A 39 -12.41 0.30 -9.06
N VAL A 40 -11.63 0.46 -7.98
CA VAL A 40 -11.33 1.77 -7.42
C VAL A 40 -10.47 2.61 -8.36
N TYR A 41 -9.56 2.00 -9.12
CA TYR A 41 -8.76 2.71 -10.14
C TYR A 41 -9.63 3.30 -11.25
N ARG A 42 -10.60 2.55 -11.73
CA ARG A 42 -11.57 3.07 -12.71
C ARG A 42 -12.39 4.23 -12.16
N MET A 43 -12.82 4.16 -10.90
CA MET A 43 -13.56 5.24 -10.25
C MET A 43 -12.68 6.48 -10.02
N ALA A 44 -11.42 6.30 -9.68
CA ALA A 44 -10.49 7.38 -9.39
C ALA A 44 -9.72 7.89 -10.61
N GLY A 45 -9.80 7.22 -11.76
CA GLY A 45 -9.06 7.58 -12.97
C GLY A 45 -7.57 7.29 -12.91
N ILE A 46 -7.14 6.32 -12.07
CA ILE A 46 -5.74 5.88 -11.99
C ILE A 46 -5.37 5.15 -13.27
N GLN A 47 -4.25 5.54 -13.89
CA GLN A 47 -3.74 4.94 -15.12
C GLN A 47 -2.40 4.22 -14.92
N ASN A 48 -1.59 4.69 -13.98
CA ASN A 48 -0.33 4.07 -13.58
C ASN A 48 -0.20 4.13 -12.06
N PRO A 49 -0.53 3.06 -11.33
CA PRO A 49 -0.58 3.11 -9.87
C PRO A 49 0.70 3.61 -9.20
N ILE A 50 1.87 3.20 -9.68
CA ILE A 50 3.17 3.60 -9.10
C ILE A 50 3.50 5.10 -9.32
N GLU A 51 2.95 5.72 -10.36
CA GLU A 51 3.18 7.14 -10.66
C GLU A 51 2.02 8.04 -10.17
N ASP A 52 0.82 7.47 -10.06
CA ASP A 52 -0.39 8.22 -9.71
C ASP A 52 -0.66 8.25 -8.20
N LEU A 53 -0.10 7.29 -7.44
CA LEU A 53 -0.25 7.21 -6.00
C LEU A 53 1.01 7.72 -5.30
N ASP A 54 0.84 8.50 -4.24
CA ASP A 54 1.94 9.08 -3.46
C ASP A 54 2.28 8.25 -2.21
N LEU A 55 1.39 7.35 -1.80
CA LEU A 55 1.52 6.50 -0.62
C LEU A 55 0.55 5.34 -0.70
N VAL A 56 0.95 4.19 -0.17
CA VAL A 56 0.05 3.05 0.08
C VAL A 56 0.19 2.54 1.51
N GLU A 57 -0.94 2.21 2.14
CA GLU A 57 -1.00 1.49 3.42
C GLU A 57 -1.63 0.13 3.18
N LEU A 58 -0.85 -0.93 3.33
CA LEU A 58 -1.19 -2.29 2.92
C LEU A 58 -1.41 -3.21 4.11
N HIS A 59 -2.12 -4.31 3.88
CA HIS A 59 -2.39 -5.32 4.89
C HIS A 59 -1.24 -6.32 5.00
N ASP A 60 -0.15 -5.89 5.62
CA ASP A 60 1.10 -6.63 5.79
C ASP A 60 1.12 -7.52 7.04
N ALA A 61 0.00 -8.20 7.33
CA ALA A 61 -0.07 -9.14 8.46
C ALA A 61 1.00 -10.25 8.40
N PHE A 62 1.46 -10.56 7.19
CA PHE A 62 2.59 -11.44 6.90
C PHE A 62 3.43 -10.81 5.78
N THR A 63 4.74 -10.97 5.84
CA THR A 63 5.66 -10.41 4.82
C THR A 63 5.33 -10.86 3.39
N ILE A 64 4.90 -12.12 3.21
CA ILE A 64 4.48 -12.62 1.91
C ILE A 64 3.20 -11.95 1.40
N SER A 65 2.28 -11.56 2.30
CA SER A 65 1.05 -10.86 1.93
C SER A 65 1.34 -9.48 1.35
N ASP A 66 2.38 -8.85 1.82
CA ASP A 66 2.83 -7.54 1.33
C ASP A 66 3.29 -7.65 -0.12
N LEU A 67 4.20 -8.61 -0.40
CA LEU A 67 4.65 -8.90 -1.77
C LEU A 67 3.49 -9.22 -2.71
N GLN A 68 2.58 -10.12 -2.32
CA GLN A 68 1.40 -10.47 -3.12
C GLN A 68 0.56 -9.22 -3.44
N THR A 69 0.36 -8.36 -2.43
CA THR A 69 -0.47 -7.16 -2.59
C THR A 69 0.15 -6.16 -3.57
N TYR A 70 1.48 -6.05 -3.65
CA TYR A 70 2.14 -5.15 -4.62
C TYR A 70 1.73 -5.47 -6.07
N GLY A 71 1.71 -6.75 -6.44
CA GLY A 71 1.23 -7.19 -7.75
C GLY A 71 -0.28 -7.06 -7.91
N ASP A 72 -1.04 -7.42 -6.86
CA ASP A 72 -2.50 -7.38 -6.89
C ASP A 72 -3.08 -5.97 -7.02
N ILE A 73 -2.36 -4.96 -6.55
CA ILE A 73 -2.73 -3.54 -6.75
C ILE A 73 -1.93 -2.85 -7.87
N GLY A 74 -1.07 -3.59 -8.57
CA GLY A 74 -0.36 -3.10 -9.76
C GLY A 74 0.71 -2.05 -9.49
N LEU A 75 1.37 -2.05 -8.32
CA LEU A 75 2.57 -1.23 -8.10
C LEU A 75 3.73 -1.71 -8.99
N ARG A 76 3.71 -2.99 -9.33
CA ARG A 76 4.48 -3.61 -10.41
C ARG A 76 3.58 -4.59 -11.16
N PRO A 77 3.91 -4.93 -12.40
CA PRO A 77 3.26 -6.02 -13.11
C PRO A 77 3.36 -7.31 -12.31
N TYR A 78 2.32 -8.13 -12.37
CA TYR A 78 2.28 -9.41 -11.71
C TYR A 78 3.48 -10.29 -12.08
N GLY A 79 4.14 -10.89 -11.07
CA GLY A 79 5.38 -11.64 -11.22
C GLY A 79 6.66 -10.81 -11.15
N GLN A 80 6.53 -9.48 -10.94
CA GLN A 80 7.65 -8.55 -10.78
C GLN A 80 7.55 -7.75 -9.46
N GLU A 81 6.85 -8.29 -8.47
CA GLU A 81 6.56 -7.62 -7.20
C GLU A 81 7.83 -7.24 -6.43
N GLN A 82 8.88 -8.09 -6.51
CA GLN A 82 10.18 -7.81 -5.88
C GLN A 82 10.83 -6.55 -6.43
N ASP A 83 10.59 -6.19 -7.69
CA ASP A 83 11.19 -5.01 -8.32
C ASP A 83 10.74 -3.71 -7.63
N TYR A 84 9.58 -3.72 -6.97
CA TYR A 84 9.10 -2.56 -6.21
C TYR A 84 9.99 -2.28 -5.00
N ILE A 85 10.49 -3.31 -4.33
CA ILE A 85 11.41 -3.19 -3.20
C ILE A 85 12.83 -2.95 -3.73
N GLU A 86 13.27 -3.74 -4.70
CA GLU A 86 14.65 -3.68 -5.23
C GLU A 86 14.95 -2.33 -5.91
N SER A 87 13.97 -1.70 -6.57
CA SER A 87 14.13 -0.34 -7.12
C SER A 87 14.23 0.75 -6.05
N GLY A 88 13.83 0.46 -4.82
CA GLY A 88 13.76 1.42 -3.72
C GLY A 88 12.51 2.30 -3.72
N ASP A 89 11.55 2.05 -4.61
CA ASP A 89 10.33 2.85 -4.73
C ASP A 89 9.36 2.66 -3.57
N ALA A 90 9.46 1.54 -2.84
CA ALA A 90 8.69 1.22 -1.65
C ALA A 90 9.11 2.02 -0.40
N PHE A 91 10.29 2.62 -0.40
CA PHE A 91 10.86 3.27 0.78
C PHE A 91 10.58 4.77 0.80
N TYR A 92 10.43 5.32 2.00
CA TYR A 92 10.31 6.77 2.20
C TYR A 92 11.47 7.54 1.58
N ILE A 93 12.71 7.06 1.81
CA ILE A 93 13.90 7.49 1.10
C ILE A 93 14.45 6.29 0.35
N ASN A 94 14.49 6.39 -0.96
CA ASN A 94 15.05 5.38 -1.84
C ASN A 94 16.55 5.19 -1.53
N PRO A 95 16.98 3.99 -1.12
CA PRO A 95 18.36 3.75 -0.67
C PRO A 95 19.41 3.88 -1.78
N HIS A 96 18.99 3.82 -3.05
CA HIS A 96 19.90 3.91 -4.19
C HIS A 96 20.13 5.34 -4.65
N THR A 97 19.14 6.22 -4.45
CA THR A 97 19.16 7.58 -5.00
C THR A 97 19.24 8.67 -3.93
N GLY A 98 18.93 8.34 -2.67
CA GLY A 98 18.79 9.31 -1.58
C GLY A 98 17.60 10.27 -1.73
N LYS A 99 16.71 10.02 -2.69
CA LYS A 99 15.48 10.78 -2.93
C LYS A 99 14.27 10.03 -2.40
N PRO A 100 13.10 10.67 -2.26
CA PRO A 100 11.88 9.94 -1.94
C PRO A 100 11.60 8.81 -2.95
N GLY A 101 11.13 7.67 -2.45
CA GLY A 101 10.59 6.60 -3.29
C GLY A 101 9.37 7.11 -4.05
N LYS A 102 9.02 6.47 -5.15
CA LYS A 102 7.91 6.93 -6.00
C LYS A 102 6.56 6.82 -5.30
N CYS A 103 6.34 5.72 -4.62
CA CYS A 103 5.10 5.45 -3.89
C CYS A 103 5.43 4.63 -2.64
N PRO A 104 5.92 5.25 -1.56
CA PRO A 104 6.31 4.52 -0.36
C PRO A 104 5.15 3.74 0.25
N SER A 105 5.46 2.59 0.87
CA SER A 105 4.47 1.72 1.49
C SER A 105 4.62 1.68 3.01
N ASN A 106 3.47 1.57 3.70
CA ASN A 106 3.38 1.30 5.14
C ASN A 106 4.23 2.24 6.01
N LEU A 107 4.18 3.54 5.73
CA LEU A 107 4.92 4.55 6.50
C LEU A 107 4.43 4.65 7.95
N SER A 108 3.24 4.14 8.26
CA SER A 108 2.74 3.96 9.63
C SER A 108 3.56 2.94 10.42
N GLY A 109 4.32 2.08 9.76
CA GLY A 109 4.94 0.86 10.29
C GLY A 109 4.14 -0.40 9.96
N GLY A 110 3.02 -0.24 9.24
CA GLY A 110 2.13 -1.34 8.86
C GLY A 110 1.49 -2.07 10.04
N LEU A 111 0.88 -3.21 9.79
CA LEU A 111 0.28 -4.04 10.82
C LEU A 111 1.35 -4.66 11.72
N ILE A 112 2.50 -4.99 11.16
CA ILE A 112 3.62 -5.60 11.88
C ILE A 112 4.24 -4.60 12.87
N GLY A 113 4.43 -3.35 12.46
CA GLY A 113 5.09 -2.33 13.27
C GLY A 113 4.17 -1.57 14.20
N THR A 114 2.93 -1.30 13.80
CA THR A 114 1.99 -0.46 14.56
C THR A 114 0.97 -1.27 15.33
N MET A 115 0.07 -1.93 14.65
CA MET A 115 -0.87 -2.90 15.24
C MET A 115 -1.74 -3.57 14.17
N HIS A 116 -2.25 -4.75 14.54
CA HIS A 116 -3.32 -5.41 13.79
C HIS A 116 -4.57 -5.53 14.68
N ALA A 117 -5.39 -4.49 14.67
CA ALA A 117 -6.60 -4.41 15.49
C ALA A 117 -7.82 -5.10 14.85
N VAL A 118 -7.58 -6.13 14.04
CA VAL A 118 -8.55 -6.96 13.32
C VAL A 118 -9.64 -6.11 12.63
N GLY A 119 -10.80 -5.90 13.27
CA GLY A 119 -11.92 -5.14 12.69
C GLY A 119 -11.66 -3.65 12.50
N ALA A 120 -10.65 -3.06 13.16
CA ALA A 120 -10.31 -1.65 13.04
C ALA A 120 -9.11 -1.38 12.12
N THR A 121 -8.41 -2.41 11.66
CA THR A 121 -7.18 -2.26 10.86
C THR A 121 -7.38 -1.36 9.64
N GLY A 122 -8.41 -1.62 8.83
CA GLY A 122 -8.68 -0.80 7.64
C GLY A 122 -9.01 0.65 7.95
N ILE A 123 -9.59 0.93 9.12
CA ILE A 123 -9.86 2.29 9.59
C ILE A 123 -8.55 2.99 9.94
N PHE A 124 -7.63 2.30 10.62
CA PHE A 124 -6.29 2.84 10.91
C PHE A 124 -5.52 3.14 9.64
N GLN A 125 -5.47 2.23 8.69
CA GLN A 125 -4.81 2.44 7.39
C GLN A 125 -5.38 3.66 6.66
N ALA A 126 -6.70 3.80 6.61
CA ALA A 126 -7.35 4.98 6.04
C ALA A 126 -7.01 6.27 6.81
N ALA A 127 -6.94 6.21 8.15
CA ALA A 127 -6.57 7.36 8.98
C ALA A 127 -5.11 7.77 8.73
N GLU A 128 -4.17 6.82 8.61
CA GLU A 128 -2.78 7.11 8.28
C GLU A 128 -2.66 7.80 6.92
N CYS A 129 -3.32 7.27 5.89
CA CYS A 129 -3.39 7.93 4.58
C CYS A 129 -3.93 9.36 4.69
N LEU A 130 -4.99 9.57 5.49
CA LEU A 130 -5.57 10.89 5.68
C LEU A 130 -4.62 11.85 6.40
N TRP A 131 -3.95 11.41 7.46
CA TRP A 131 -2.99 12.23 8.22
C TRP A 131 -1.79 12.61 7.37
N GLN A 132 -1.29 11.70 6.55
CA GLN A 132 -0.24 11.97 5.59
C GLN A 132 -0.66 13.06 4.59
N LEU A 133 -1.83 12.94 3.96
CA LEU A 133 -2.34 13.92 3.00
C LEU A 133 -2.65 15.28 3.65
N GLN A 134 -3.10 15.29 4.91
CA GLN A 134 -3.36 16.52 5.66
C GLN A 134 -2.10 17.18 6.25
N GLN A 135 -0.92 16.62 6.05
CA GLN A 135 0.34 17.09 6.67
C GLN A 135 0.28 17.05 8.20
N LYS A 136 -0.33 16.01 8.76
CA LYS A 136 -0.53 15.82 10.20
C LYS A 136 0.19 14.60 10.78
N TYR A 137 1.02 13.92 9.97
CA TYR A 137 1.75 12.74 10.43
C TYR A 137 2.54 13.03 11.72
N ASP A 138 3.30 14.12 11.74
CA ASP A 138 4.10 14.50 12.89
C ASP A 138 3.27 14.84 14.13
N GLN A 139 2.06 15.34 13.94
CA GLN A 139 1.15 15.61 15.07
C GLN A 139 0.75 14.33 15.79
N PHE A 140 0.55 13.24 15.05
CA PHE A 140 0.10 11.96 15.61
C PHE A 140 1.25 11.04 16.00
N HIS A 141 2.35 11.04 15.25
CA HIS A 141 3.50 10.16 15.47
C HIS A 141 4.67 10.85 16.19
N GLY A 142 4.83 12.15 16.02
CA GLY A 142 5.96 12.93 16.56
C GLY A 142 5.69 13.63 17.89
N ASP A 143 4.43 13.73 18.34
CA ASP A 143 4.08 14.48 19.56
C ASP A 143 4.71 13.83 20.82
N SER A 144 5.48 14.63 21.54
CA SER A 144 6.14 14.22 22.79
C SER A 144 5.18 13.75 23.87
N LYS A 145 3.91 14.21 23.86
CA LYS A 145 2.88 13.78 24.83
C LYS A 145 2.46 12.34 24.56
N ILE A 146 2.35 11.95 23.27
CA ILE A 146 2.05 10.59 22.86
C ILE A 146 3.18 9.67 23.29
N TRP A 147 4.43 10.03 23.00
CA TRP A 147 5.59 9.26 23.39
C TRP A 147 5.72 9.08 24.90
N LYS A 148 5.51 10.14 25.71
CA LYS A 148 5.51 10.06 27.17
C LYS A 148 4.48 9.08 27.71
N LYS A 149 3.31 8.98 27.07
CA LYS A 149 2.25 8.07 27.48
C LYS A 149 2.61 6.60 27.24
N TRP A 150 3.26 6.29 26.14
CA TRP A 150 3.47 4.91 25.69
C TRP A 150 4.89 4.37 25.91
N ALA A 151 5.91 5.20 25.74
CA ALA A 151 7.30 4.81 25.74
C ALA A 151 8.21 5.62 26.66
N LYS A 152 7.64 6.44 27.55
CA LYS A 152 8.34 7.39 28.45
C LYS A 152 9.04 8.53 27.72
N GLN A 153 9.68 8.28 26.58
CA GLN A 153 10.48 9.24 25.84
C GLN A 153 10.44 8.94 24.33
N LYS A 154 10.39 9.99 23.52
CA LYS A 154 10.57 9.89 22.07
C LYS A 154 12.02 9.49 21.76
N PRO A 155 12.27 8.53 20.87
CA PRO A 155 13.64 8.18 20.45
C PRO A 155 14.40 9.41 19.95
N ALA A 156 15.69 9.50 20.29
CA ALA A 156 16.52 10.64 19.91
C ALA A 156 16.77 10.71 18.37
N ASP A 157 16.72 9.56 17.74
CA ASP A 157 16.89 9.36 16.29
C ASP A 157 15.57 9.31 15.51
N TRP A 158 14.43 9.62 16.16
CA TRP A 158 13.15 9.66 15.49
C TRP A 158 13.15 10.69 14.36
N GLN A 159 12.75 10.26 13.19
CA GLN A 159 12.60 11.11 12.01
C GLN A 159 11.16 11.10 11.53
N SER A 160 10.72 12.23 10.97
CA SER A 160 9.42 12.32 10.31
C SER A 160 9.41 11.49 9.02
N LEU A 161 8.33 10.76 8.81
CA LEU A 161 8.02 10.08 7.55
C LEU A 161 6.87 10.77 6.81
N GLN A 162 6.65 12.07 7.08
CA GLN A 162 5.63 12.86 6.43
C GLN A 162 5.91 12.98 4.93
N ILE A 163 4.96 12.56 4.08
CA ILE A 163 5.08 12.72 2.63
C ILE A 163 5.04 14.20 2.23
N PRO A 164 5.55 14.57 1.03
CA PRO A 164 5.55 15.95 0.57
C PRO A 164 4.16 16.58 0.52
N GLU A 165 4.06 17.88 0.75
CA GLU A 165 2.81 18.63 0.66
C GLU A 165 2.17 18.58 -0.73
N THR A 166 2.97 18.38 -1.77
CA THR A 166 2.54 18.21 -3.16
C THR A 166 1.80 16.89 -3.41
N SER A 167 1.88 15.94 -2.50
CA SER A 167 1.20 14.65 -2.59
C SER A 167 -0.33 14.83 -2.60
N LYS A 168 -1.00 14.05 -3.43
CA LYS A 168 -2.43 14.22 -3.73
C LYS A 168 -3.28 12.99 -3.44
N GLN A 169 -2.71 11.80 -3.55
CA GLN A 169 -3.48 10.56 -3.52
C GLN A 169 -2.77 9.49 -2.69
N ALA A 170 -3.54 8.84 -1.83
CA ALA A 170 -3.08 7.71 -1.04
C ALA A 170 -4.08 6.56 -1.16
N LEU A 171 -3.57 5.33 -1.22
CA LEU A 171 -4.37 4.12 -1.28
C LEU A 171 -4.18 3.31 -0.01
N TRP A 172 -5.23 2.65 0.46
CA TRP A 172 -5.16 1.68 1.53
C TRP A 172 -5.84 0.37 1.14
N VAL A 173 -5.31 -0.73 1.66
CA VAL A 173 -5.82 -2.09 1.43
C VAL A 173 -6.01 -2.80 2.75
N SER A 174 -7.21 -3.28 3.00
CA SER A 174 -7.51 -4.08 4.20
C SER A 174 -8.10 -5.43 3.82
N HIS A 175 -7.53 -6.49 4.38
CA HIS A 175 -7.99 -7.85 4.19
C HIS A 175 -8.80 -8.33 5.40
N ALA A 176 -9.80 -9.16 5.15
CA ALA A 176 -10.49 -9.94 6.17
C ALA A 176 -10.40 -11.44 5.83
N GLY A 177 -10.27 -12.24 6.88
CA GLY A 177 -9.98 -13.68 6.73
C GLY A 177 -8.63 -13.90 6.05
N VAL A 178 -8.56 -14.86 5.16
CA VAL A 178 -7.36 -15.18 4.37
C VAL A 178 -7.35 -14.45 3.01
N GLY A 179 -7.77 -13.18 2.98
CA GLY A 179 -7.86 -12.40 1.74
C GLY A 179 -9.12 -12.70 0.91
N SER A 180 -10.12 -13.35 1.50
CA SER A 180 -11.40 -13.63 0.84
C SER A 180 -12.30 -12.38 0.72
N HIS A 181 -12.12 -11.43 1.62
CA HIS A 181 -12.79 -10.14 1.60
C HIS A 181 -11.73 -9.05 1.68
N VAL A 182 -11.69 -8.20 0.67
CA VAL A 182 -10.71 -7.12 0.58
C VAL A 182 -11.42 -5.80 0.31
N THR A 183 -11.04 -4.79 1.05
CA THR A 183 -11.43 -3.41 0.79
C THR A 183 -10.22 -2.63 0.32
N VAL A 184 -10.36 -1.95 -0.81
CA VAL A 184 -9.37 -0.99 -1.32
C VAL A 184 -10.01 0.37 -1.37
N GLY A 185 -9.36 1.37 -0.83
CA GLY A 185 -9.83 2.76 -0.86
C GLY A 185 -8.75 3.71 -1.33
N ILE A 186 -9.16 4.78 -2.01
CA ILE A 186 -8.29 5.89 -2.38
C ILE A 186 -8.82 7.16 -1.71
N LEU A 187 -7.92 7.86 -1.05
CA LEU A 187 -8.14 9.21 -0.56
C LEU A 187 -7.45 10.19 -1.51
N ARG A 188 -8.17 11.23 -1.88
CA ARG A 188 -7.66 12.30 -2.75
C ARG A 188 -7.81 13.64 -2.06
N LYS A 189 -6.72 14.40 -2.06
CA LYS A 189 -6.69 15.79 -1.58
C LYS A 189 -7.50 16.68 -2.54
N SER A 190 -8.45 17.42 -2.01
CA SER A 190 -9.32 18.32 -2.78
C SER A 190 -9.12 19.80 -2.44
N TRP A 191 -8.12 20.11 -1.62
CA TRP A 191 -7.78 21.47 -1.14
C TRP A 191 -6.37 21.86 -1.55
#